data_466606a9cf0e36286de889fc3fd0b8bd
#
_entry.id   466606a9cf0e36286de889fc3fd0b8bd
#
_cell.length_a   1.000
_cell.length_b   1.000
_cell.length_c   1.000
_cell.angle_alpha   90.00
_cell.angle_beta   90.00
_cell.angle_gamma   90.00
#
_symmetry.space_group_name_H-M   'P 1'
#
loop_
_entity.id
_entity.type
_entity.pdbx_description
1 polymer ?
#
loop_
_entity_poly.entity_id
_entity_poly.type
_entity_poly.pdbx_seq_one_letter_code
_entity_poly.pdbx_strand_id
1 'polypeptide(L)'
;IVQASVAPSTFLRPRVIGAIYQTLAESAPIPICLHLDHCNDVDFCKECADAGYTNIMIDASKQEFSENIRQTKMVVDYCHGLGNVSVEGELGTVSGVEDQVRVAADEAQLCDPEQAMAFVDQTGIDIFAPAIGTAHGVYKTKNPKLDFDRLGKIANLINGREIRVPLVIHGGTGLKPDVVKKLIALGGSKFNVSTDLKHTLIDTTYDYISANRDQYNPGKIDVAVKEAIKEKIKYWIELLGSAGKA
;
A
#
# COMPACT_ATOMS: atom_id res chain seq x y z
N ILE A 1 -3.49 8.03 -4.44
CA ILE A 1 -3.71 6.59 -4.59
C ILE A 1 -4.79 6.19 -3.60
N VAL A 2 -5.85 5.55 -4.08
CA VAL A 2 -6.88 4.89 -3.28
C VAL A 2 -6.63 3.39 -3.39
N GLN A 3 -6.56 2.69 -2.26
CA GLN A 3 -6.23 1.26 -2.27
C GLN A 3 -7.34 0.40 -1.67
N ALA A 4 -7.50 -0.78 -2.24
CA ALA A 4 -8.34 -1.85 -1.73
C ALA A 4 -7.51 -3.13 -1.64
N SER A 5 -7.48 -3.76 -0.48
CA SER A 5 -6.85 -5.07 -0.32
C SER A 5 -7.74 -6.20 -0.85
N VAL A 6 -7.26 -7.43 -0.80
CA VAL A 6 -7.97 -8.60 -1.32
C VAL A 6 -9.34 -8.80 -0.66
N ALA A 7 -9.45 -8.61 0.67
CA ALA A 7 -10.69 -8.88 1.38
C ALA A 7 -11.87 -7.98 0.92
N PRO A 8 -11.78 -6.64 0.92
CA PRO A 8 -12.85 -5.80 0.36
C PRO A 8 -13.05 -6.01 -1.15
N SER A 9 -11.98 -6.28 -1.91
CA SER A 9 -12.09 -6.55 -3.35
C SER A 9 -12.85 -7.84 -3.65
N THR A 10 -12.69 -8.87 -2.83
CA THR A 10 -13.48 -10.11 -2.92
C THR A 10 -14.92 -9.88 -2.49
N PHE A 11 -15.13 -9.17 -1.36
CA PHE A 11 -16.47 -8.95 -0.79
C PHE A 11 -17.37 -8.13 -1.73
N LEU A 12 -16.90 -7.01 -2.24
CA LEU A 12 -17.64 -6.13 -3.14
C LEU A 12 -17.56 -6.56 -4.62
N ARG A 13 -16.62 -7.42 -4.96
CA ARG A 13 -16.19 -7.81 -6.30
C ARG A 13 -15.40 -6.71 -7.03
N PRO A 14 -14.31 -7.05 -7.76
CA PRO A 14 -13.45 -6.06 -8.39
C PRO A 14 -14.16 -5.09 -9.31
N ARG A 15 -15.11 -5.55 -10.13
CA ARG A 15 -15.89 -4.71 -11.07
C ARG A 15 -16.72 -3.63 -10.37
N VAL A 16 -17.24 -3.89 -9.17
CA VAL A 16 -18.02 -2.89 -8.41
C VAL A 16 -17.10 -1.81 -7.89
N ILE A 17 -15.96 -2.19 -7.32
CA ILE A 17 -14.94 -1.21 -6.84
C ILE A 17 -14.41 -0.40 -8.01
N GLY A 18 -14.07 -1.04 -9.13
CA GLY A 18 -13.61 -0.36 -10.34
C GLY A 18 -14.62 0.67 -10.86
N ALA A 19 -15.92 0.32 -10.91
CA ALA A 19 -16.97 1.24 -11.36
C ALA A 19 -17.16 2.45 -10.41
N ILE A 20 -17.13 2.21 -9.10
CA ILE A 20 -17.18 3.30 -8.10
C ILE A 20 -15.97 4.23 -8.26
N TYR A 21 -14.79 3.64 -8.36
CA TYR A 21 -13.55 4.39 -8.56
C TYR A 21 -13.61 5.24 -9.83
N GLN A 22 -13.94 4.65 -10.98
CA GLN A 22 -13.99 5.35 -12.25
C GLN A 22 -14.94 6.55 -12.20
N THR A 23 -16.15 6.35 -11.66
CA THR A 23 -17.16 7.41 -11.50
C THR A 23 -16.63 8.57 -10.64
N LEU A 24 -15.92 8.28 -9.57
CA LEU A 24 -15.35 9.30 -8.68
C LEU A 24 -14.11 9.97 -9.32
N ALA A 25 -13.27 9.21 -10.01
CA ALA A 25 -12.06 9.70 -10.64
C ALA A 25 -12.37 10.70 -11.79
N GLU A 26 -13.42 10.43 -12.59
CA GLU A 26 -13.87 11.32 -13.67
C GLU A 26 -14.26 12.72 -13.18
N SER A 27 -14.77 12.82 -11.95
CA SER A 27 -15.17 14.09 -11.33
C SER A 27 -14.11 14.73 -10.44
N ALA A 28 -12.98 14.03 -10.22
CA ALA A 28 -11.94 14.52 -9.33
C ALA A 28 -11.07 15.60 -10.02
N PRO A 29 -10.70 16.68 -9.30
CA PRO A 29 -9.84 17.74 -9.86
C PRO A 29 -8.36 17.35 -9.96
N ILE A 30 -8.00 16.14 -9.50
CA ILE A 30 -6.64 15.61 -9.45
C ILE A 30 -6.61 14.18 -10.00
N PRO A 31 -5.46 13.70 -10.52
CA PRO A 31 -5.33 12.30 -10.90
C PRO A 31 -5.52 11.37 -9.70
N ILE A 32 -6.29 10.31 -9.87
CA ILE A 32 -6.49 9.27 -8.85
C ILE A 32 -6.05 7.93 -9.43
N CYS A 33 -5.40 7.12 -8.62
CA CYS A 33 -5.02 5.75 -8.94
C CYS A 33 -5.80 4.79 -8.03
N LEU A 34 -6.38 3.73 -8.58
CA LEU A 34 -6.93 2.60 -7.83
C LEU A 34 -5.90 1.49 -7.76
N HIS A 35 -5.52 1.13 -6.53
CA HIS A 35 -4.48 0.16 -6.23
C HIS A 35 -5.06 -1.10 -5.57
N LEU A 36 -4.70 -2.29 -6.08
CA LEU A 36 -4.87 -3.55 -5.36
C LEU A 36 -3.68 -3.76 -4.44
N ASP A 37 -3.94 -3.94 -3.13
CA ASP A 37 -2.92 -4.05 -2.09
C ASP A 37 -2.75 -5.51 -1.62
N HIS A 38 -1.51 -5.99 -1.52
CA HIS A 38 -1.11 -7.33 -1.03
C HIS A 38 -1.91 -8.52 -1.58
N CYS A 39 -1.90 -8.72 -2.88
CA CYS A 39 -2.50 -9.89 -3.50
C CYS A 39 -1.43 -10.96 -3.80
N ASN A 40 -1.65 -12.20 -3.34
CA ASN A 40 -0.77 -13.35 -3.60
C ASN A 40 -1.33 -14.32 -4.65
N ASP A 41 -2.42 -13.96 -5.32
CA ASP A 41 -3.08 -14.73 -6.36
C ASP A 41 -2.95 -14.02 -7.70
N VAL A 42 -2.19 -14.62 -8.62
CA VAL A 42 -1.92 -14.09 -9.96
C VAL A 42 -3.20 -13.89 -10.78
N ASP A 43 -4.16 -14.81 -10.65
CA ASP A 43 -5.40 -14.74 -11.45
C ASP A 43 -6.34 -13.67 -10.88
N PHE A 44 -6.37 -13.48 -9.56
CA PHE A 44 -7.11 -12.38 -8.95
C PHE A 44 -6.48 -11.01 -9.26
N CYS A 45 -5.15 -10.92 -9.35
CA CYS A 45 -4.45 -9.72 -9.84
C CYS A 45 -4.93 -9.33 -11.23
N LYS A 46 -5.02 -10.30 -12.16
CA LYS A 46 -5.52 -10.08 -13.53
C LYS A 46 -7.00 -9.67 -13.53
N GLU A 47 -7.85 -10.33 -12.73
CA GLU A 47 -9.27 -9.97 -12.59
C GLU A 47 -9.44 -8.53 -12.13
N CYS A 48 -8.63 -8.07 -11.17
CA CYS A 48 -8.66 -6.68 -10.71
C CYS A 48 -8.19 -5.71 -11.80
N ALA A 49 -7.13 -6.04 -12.54
CA ALA A 49 -6.66 -5.22 -13.66
C ALA A 49 -7.74 -5.07 -14.73
N ASP A 50 -8.41 -6.17 -15.12
CA ASP A 50 -9.55 -6.16 -16.06
C ASP A 50 -10.76 -5.38 -15.55
N ALA A 51 -10.90 -5.29 -14.23
CA ALA A 51 -11.96 -4.54 -13.57
C ALA A 51 -11.68 -3.02 -13.47
N GLY A 52 -10.53 -2.55 -13.97
CA GLY A 52 -10.18 -1.13 -14.01
C GLY A 52 -9.31 -0.65 -12.87
N TYR A 53 -8.65 -1.54 -12.13
CA TYR A 53 -7.56 -1.16 -11.24
C TYR A 53 -6.37 -0.68 -12.07
N THR A 54 -5.77 0.43 -11.68
CA THR A 54 -4.69 1.09 -12.44
C THR A 54 -3.30 0.81 -11.86
N ASN A 55 -3.26 0.16 -10.69
CA ASN A 55 -2.04 -0.35 -10.10
C ASN A 55 -2.34 -1.65 -9.35
N ILE A 56 -1.52 -2.67 -9.55
CA ILE A 56 -1.69 -4.01 -8.98
C ILE A 56 -0.44 -4.37 -8.19
N MET A 57 -0.59 -4.70 -6.90
CA MET A 57 0.48 -5.31 -6.13
C MET A 57 0.32 -6.83 -6.13
N ILE A 58 1.33 -7.52 -6.66
CA ILE A 58 1.54 -8.95 -6.45
C ILE A 58 2.51 -9.15 -5.28
N ASP A 59 2.05 -9.79 -4.24
CA ASP A 59 2.86 -10.11 -3.06
C ASP A 59 3.19 -11.61 -3.01
N ALA A 60 4.28 -11.96 -3.68
CA ALA A 60 4.87 -13.29 -3.62
C ALA A 60 6.12 -13.32 -2.70
N SER A 61 6.26 -12.36 -1.79
CA SER A 61 7.43 -12.17 -0.92
C SER A 61 7.73 -13.36 0.02
N LYS A 62 6.72 -14.20 0.28
CA LYS A 62 6.87 -15.44 1.07
C LYS A 62 7.38 -16.63 0.26
N GLN A 63 7.45 -16.51 -1.04
CA GLN A 63 7.97 -17.56 -1.93
C GLN A 63 9.49 -17.48 -2.02
N GLU A 64 10.10 -18.57 -2.51
CA GLU A 64 11.50 -18.53 -2.91
C GLU A 64 11.75 -17.45 -3.96
N PHE A 65 12.94 -16.84 -3.97
CA PHE A 65 13.28 -15.70 -4.81
C PHE A 65 12.94 -15.88 -6.29
N SER A 66 13.27 -17.05 -6.85
CA SER A 66 12.97 -17.38 -8.25
C SER A 66 11.46 -17.49 -8.52
N GLU A 67 10.70 -17.99 -7.57
CA GLU A 67 9.24 -18.11 -7.70
C GLU A 67 8.55 -16.75 -7.52
N ASN A 68 9.05 -15.90 -6.62
CA ASN A 68 8.60 -14.53 -6.50
C ASN A 68 8.79 -13.78 -7.83
N ILE A 69 9.99 -13.87 -8.44
CA ILE A 69 10.26 -13.30 -9.77
C ILE A 69 9.27 -13.84 -10.80
N ARG A 70 9.06 -15.15 -10.86
CA ARG A 70 8.18 -15.79 -11.83
C ARG A 70 6.73 -15.29 -11.73
N GLN A 71 6.17 -15.27 -10.54
CA GLN A 71 4.79 -14.82 -10.30
C GLN A 71 4.65 -13.32 -10.58
N THR A 72 5.59 -12.52 -10.09
CA THR A 72 5.59 -11.07 -10.31
C THR A 72 5.65 -10.76 -11.80
N LYS A 73 6.55 -11.42 -12.54
CA LYS A 73 6.67 -11.22 -14.00
C LYS A 73 5.40 -11.60 -14.75
N MET A 74 4.70 -12.66 -14.36
CA MET A 74 3.42 -13.03 -14.98
C MET A 74 2.37 -11.92 -14.85
N VAL A 75 2.31 -11.23 -13.69
CA VAL A 75 1.41 -10.10 -13.47
C VAL A 75 1.87 -8.89 -14.26
N VAL A 76 3.17 -8.60 -14.27
CA VAL A 76 3.76 -7.49 -15.05
C VAL A 76 3.43 -7.65 -16.54
N ASP A 77 3.75 -8.81 -17.11
CA ASP A 77 3.51 -9.07 -18.55
C ASP A 77 2.02 -8.91 -18.91
N TYR A 78 1.12 -9.36 -18.02
CA TYR A 78 -0.31 -9.19 -18.23
C TYR A 78 -0.75 -7.72 -18.14
N CYS A 79 -0.40 -7.04 -17.07
CA CYS A 79 -0.80 -5.66 -16.80
C CYS A 79 -0.22 -4.68 -17.84
N HIS A 80 1.05 -4.84 -18.22
CA HIS A 80 1.67 -4.05 -19.28
C HIS A 80 1.02 -4.30 -20.64
N GLY A 81 0.52 -5.51 -20.90
CA GLY A 81 -0.27 -5.84 -22.09
C GLY A 81 -1.60 -5.06 -22.19
N LEU A 82 -2.16 -4.62 -21.07
CA LEU A 82 -3.33 -3.73 -21.03
C LEU A 82 -2.99 -2.25 -21.29
N GLY A 83 -1.71 -1.87 -21.22
CA GLY A 83 -1.16 -0.58 -21.63
C GLY A 83 -1.14 0.53 -20.57
N ASN A 84 -1.93 0.45 -19.52
CA ASN A 84 -2.06 1.52 -18.52
C ASN A 84 -2.21 1.04 -17.07
N VAL A 85 -1.77 -0.19 -16.77
CA VAL A 85 -1.79 -0.78 -15.44
C VAL A 85 -0.36 -1.00 -14.97
N SER A 86 0.05 -0.29 -13.94
CA SER A 86 1.37 -0.45 -13.31
C SER A 86 1.36 -1.57 -12.27
N VAL A 87 2.54 -2.15 -12.01
CA VAL A 87 2.69 -3.26 -11.08
C VAL A 87 3.66 -2.93 -9.95
N GLU A 88 3.25 -3.24 -8.73
CA GLU A 88 4.08 -3.22 -7.53
C GLU A 88 4.48 -4.64 -7.15
N GLY A 89 5.75 -4.83 -6.79
CA GLY A 89 6.26 -6.09 -6.26
C GLY A 89 6.99 -5.89 -4.94
N GLU A 90 7.00 -6.94 -4.10
CA GLU A 90 7.64 -6.92 -2.77
C GLU A 90 8.79 -7.91 -2.70
N LEU A 91 9.87 -7.52 -2.03
CA LEU A 91 11.00 -8.40 -1.69
C LEU A 91 11.42 -8.24 -0.23
N GLY A 92 11.68 -9.38 0.40
CA GLY A 92 11.68 -9.54 1.84
C GLY A 92 10.25 -9.61 2.36
N THR A 93 10.06 -9.85 3.65
CA THR A 93 8.73 -9.99 4.24
C THR A 93 8.51 -8.94 5.32
N VAL A 94 7.43 -8.17 5.21
CA VAL A 94 7.03 -7.19 6.23
C VAL A 94 6.27 -7.90 7.34
N SER A 95 6.71 -7.75 8.59
CA SER A 95 6.05 -8.38 9.74
C SER A 95 4.71 -7.71 10.07
N GLY A 96 3.86 -8.39 10.86
CA GLY A 96 2.62 -7.85 11.37
C GLY A 96 1.38 -8.53 10.83
N VAL A 97 0.26 -7.84 10.93
CA VAL A 97 -1.04 -8.34 10.46
C VAL A 97 -1.65 -7.31 9.52
N GLU A 98 -1.92 -7.73 8.30
CA GLU A 98 -2.68 -6.96 7.33
C GLU A 98 -3.74 -7.86 6.70
N ASP A 99 -5.01 -7.50 6.92
CA ASP A 99 -6.20 -8.27 6.55
C ASP A 99 -6.08 -9.76 6.95
N GLN A 100 -5.88 -10.66 5.98
CA GLN A 100 -5.75 -12.11 6.22
C GLN A 100 -4.28 -12.57 6.30
N VAL A 101 -3.33 -11.68 6.02
CA VAL A 101 -1.90 -12.00 6.02
C VAL A 101 -1.30 -11.70 7.38
N ARG A 102 -0.65 -12.71 7.97
CA ARG A 102 0.10 -12.56 9.21
C ARG A 102 1.52 -13.06 9.01
N VAL A 103 2.49 -12.22 9.39
CA VAL A 103 3.92 -12.55 9.43
C VAL A 103 4.41 -12.32 10.84
N ALA A 104 4.94 -13.36 11.49
CA ALA A 104 5.54 -13.22 12.80
C ALA A 104 6.85 -12.39 12.72
N ALA A 105 7.22 -11.72 13.80
CA ALA A 105 8.39 -10.83 13.79
C ALA A 105 9.72 -11.57 13.56
N ASP A 106 9.78 -12.84 13.90
CA ASP A 106 10.91 -13.76 13.69
C ASP A 106 10.91 -14.39 12.28
N GLU A 107 9.79 -14.30 11.56
CA GLU A 107 9.67 -14.73 10.16
C GLU A 107 9.94 -13.60 9.15
N ALA A 108 10.03 -12.35 9.64
CA ALA A 108 10.29 -11.20 8.77
C ALA A 108 11.72 -11.23 8.24
N GLN A 109 11.86 -11.12 6.93
CA GLN A 109 13.14 -11.08 6.24
C GLN A 109 13.36 -9.71 5.64
N LEU A 110 14.51 -9.11 5.92
CA LEU A 110 14.89 -7.83 5.31
C LEU A 110 15.29 -8.04 3.85
N CYS A 111 14.92 -7.11 2.99
CA CYS A 111 15.28 -7.11 1.59
C CYS A 111 16.80 -7.00 1.41
N ASP A 112 17.41 -7.92 0.67
CA ASP A 112 18.82 -7.81 0.27
C ASP A 112 18.99 -6.80 -0.87
N PRO A 113 19.88 -5.79 -0.76
CA PRO A 113 20.02 -4.75 -1.77
C PRO A 113 20.47 -5.26 -3.16
N GLU A 114 21.30 -6.30 -3.22
CA GLU A 114 21.74 -6.87 -4.50
C GLU A 114 20.61 -7.69 -5.15
N GLN A 115 19.87 -8.44 -4.34
CA GLN A 115 18.68 -9.13 -4.81
C GLN A 115 17.58 -8.14 -5.24
N ALA A 116 17.44 -6.99 -4.56
CA ALA A 116 16.50 -5.94 -4.95
C ALA A 116 16.71 -5.47 -6.40
N MET A 117 17.96 -5.22 -6.77
CA MET A 117 18.29 -4.83 -8.14
C MET A 117 17.97 -5.94 -9.15
N ALA A 118 18.37 -7.19 -8.84
CA ALA A 118 18.08 -8.34 -9.69
C ALA A 118 16.57 -8.60 -9.82
N PHE A 119 15.80 -8.37 -8.75
CA PHE A 119 14.34 -8.51 -8.76
C PHE A 119 13.68 -7.50 -9.70
N VAL A 120 14.02 -6.21 -9.56
CA VAL A 120 13.51 -5.15 -10.44
C VAL A 120 13.85 -5.42 -11.90
N ASP A 121 15.09 -5.84 -12.20
CA ASP A 121 15.54 -6.11 -13.57
C ASP A 121 14.83 -7.29 -14.21
N GLN A 122 14.63 -8.37 -13.47
CA GLN A 122 14.05 -9.60 -14.00
C GLN A 122 12.52 -9.55 -14.09
N THR A 123 11.88 -8.79 -13.22
CA THR A 123 10.42 -8.68 -13.18
C THR A 123 9.89 -7.56 -14.07
N GLY A 124 10.60 -6.43 -14.17
CA GLY A 124 10.14 -5.25 -14.88
C GLY A 124 9.01 -4.50 -14.15
N ILE A 125 8.93 -4.61 -12.83
CA ILE A 125 7.94 -3.87 -12.00
C ILE A 125 8.12 -2.35 -12.12
N ASP A 126 7.03 -1.64 -11.96
CA ASP A 126 6.99 -0.17 -11.99
C ASP A 126 7.25 0.46 -10.63
N ILE A 127 6.91 -0.24 -9.54
CA ILE A 127 6.98 0.23 -8.17
C ILE A 127 7.50 -0.91 -7.29
N PHE A 128 8.39 -0.62 -6.36
CA PHE A 128 9.06 -1.63 -5.56
C PHE A 128 8.89 -1.42 -4.05
N ALA A 129 8.46 -2.45 -3.34
CA ALA A 129 8.29 -2.49 -1.89
C ALA A 129 9.41 -3.33 -1.23
N PRO A 130 10.51 -2.73 -0.77
CA PRO A 130 11.56 -3.44 -0.03
C PRO A 130 11.21 -3.56 1.45
N ALA A 131 11.32 -4.74 2.05
CA ALA A 131 11.24 -4.91 3.49
C ALA A 131 12.47 -4.34 4.18
N ILE A 132 12.28 -3.32 5.02
CA ILE A 132 13.33 -2.58 5.74
C ILE A 132 13.18 -2.63 7.27
N GLY A 133 12.36 -3.54 7.78
CA GLY A 133 12.07 -3.70 9.21
C GLY A 133 10.84 -2.92 9.70
N THR A 134 10.03 -2.38 8.80
CA THR A 134 8.69 -1.90 9.12
C THR A 134 7.74 -3.06 9.45
N ALA A 135 6.59 -2.76 10.06
CA ALA A 135 5.58 -3.75 10.40
C ALA A 135 4.17 -3.24 10.13
N HIS A 136 3.31 -4.11 9.63
CA HIS A 136 1.88 -3.82 9.48
C HIS A 136 1.17 -3.76 10.83
N GLY A 137 0.13 -2.93 10.92
CA GLY A 137 -0.64 -2.76 12.14
C GLY A 137 -0.01 -1.79 13.14
N VAL A 138 -0.26 -2.03 14.42
CA VAL A 138 0.25 -1.18 15.52
C VAL A 138 1.59 -1.72 16.00
N TYR A 139 2.62 -0.88 16.01
CA TYR A 139 3.91 -1.25 16.56
C TYR A 139 3.84 -1.55 18.06
N LYS A 140 4.42 -2.67 18.47
CA LYS A 140 4.56 -3.03 19.90
C LYS A 140 5.54 -2.13 20.66
N THR A 141 6.34 -1.36 19.95
CA THR A 141 7.34 -0.42 20.50
C THR A 141 7.22 0.95 19.84
N LYS A 142 7.49 2.00 20.63
CA LYS A 142 7.52 3.38 20.11
C LYS A 142 8.76 3.69 19.24
N ASN A 143 9.74 2.81 19.23
CA ASN A 143 10.98 2.96 18.46
C ASN A 143 11.29 1.64 17.73
N PRO A 144 10.60 1.33 16.63
CA PRO A 144 10.90 0.16 15.82
C PRO A 144 12.30 0.25 15.22
N LYS A 145 12.97 -0.88 15.10
CA LYS A 145 14.30 -0.95 14.47
C LYS A 145 14.12 -0.99 12.96
N LEU A 146 14.26 0.17 12.32
CA LEU A 146 14.23 0.30 10.86
C LEU A 146 15.66 0.37 10.32
N ASP A 147 15.90 -0.31 9.22
CA ASP A 147 17.20 -0.31 8.55
C ASP A 147 17.24 0.79 7.48
N PHE A 148 17.53 2.01 7.94
CA PHE A 148 17.65 3.20 7.09
C PHE A 148 18.81 3.12 6.09
N ASP A 149 19.92 2.49 6.49
CA ASP A 149 21.09 2.33 5.61
C ASP A 149 20.78 1.39 4.46
N ARG A 150 20.00 0.34 4.73
CA ARG A 150 19.48 -0.58 3.72
C ARG A 150 18.58 0.14 2.71
N LEU A 151 17.62 0.94 3.19
CA LEU A 151 16.77 1.73 2.30
C LEU A 151 17.59 2.66 1.40
N GLY A 152 18.55 3.38 1.97
CA GLY A 152 19.44 4.27 1.22
C GLY A 152 20.28 3.53 0.17
N LYS A 153 20.80 2.33 0.50
CA LYS A 153 21.54 1.49 -0.47
C LYS A 153 20.63 1.04 -1.61
N ILE A 154 19.43 0.53 -1.30
CA ILE A 154 18.46 0.09 -2.30
C ILE A 154 18.06 1.26 -3.21
N ALA A 155 17.74 2.42 -2.63
CA ALA A 155 17.38 3.62 -3.38
C ALA A 155 18.49 4.05 -4.34
N ASN A 156 19.74 4.03 -3.91
CA ASN A 156 20.89 4.38 -4.76
C ASN A 156 21.11 3.37 -5.89
N LEU A 157 20.99 2.07 -5.61
CA LEU A 157 21.17 1.02 -6.61
C LEU A 157 20.07 1.07 -7.69
N ILE A 158 18.81 1.25 -7.28
CA ILE A 158 17.67 1.25 -8.19
C ILE A 158 17.56 2.56 -8.95
N ASN A 159 17.70 3.71 -8.26
CA ASN A 159 17.47 5.04 -8.85
C ASN A 159 18.74 5.70 -9.43
N GLY A 160 19.89 5.05 -9.35
CA GLY A 160 21.10 5.44 -10.10
C GLY A 160 21.07 5.12 -11.60
N ARG A 161 19.91 4.68 -12.12
CA ARG A 161 19.64 4.18 -13.47
C ARG A 161 18.80 5.20 -14.27
N GLU A 162 18.72 5.00 -15.60
CA GLU A 162 17.87 5.84 -16.47
C GLU A 162 16.38 5.74 -16.10
N ILE A 163 15.92 4.54 -15.76
CA ILE A 163 14.53 4.30 -15.34
C ILE A 163 14.48 4.25 -13.81
N ARG A 164 13.74 5.17 -13.24
CA ARG A 164 13.50 5.22 -11.78
C ARG A 164 12.32 4.33 -11.42
N VAL A 165 12.52 3.48 -10.41
CA VAL A 165 11.45 2.67 -9.80
C VAL A 165 11.18 3.25 -8.41
N PRO A 166 10.02 3.90 -8.18
CA PRO A 166 9.64 4.43 -6.88
C PRO A 166 9.61 3.35 -5.80
N LEU A 167 10.08 3.70 -4.59
CA LEU A 167 10.09 2.79 -3.46
C LEU A 167 8.84 2.98 -2.58
N VAL A 168 8.26 1.87 -2.16
CA VAL A 168 7.09 1.83 -1.27
C VAL A 168 7.53 1.51 0.16
N ILE A 169 6.94 2.20 1.11
CA ILE A 169 7.09 1.91 2.53
C ILE A 169 5.76 1.37 3.06
N HIS A 170 5.74 0.09 3.39
CA HIS A 170 4.64 -0.54 4.10
C HIS A 170 4.77 -0.33 5.62
N GLY A 171 3.67 -0.45 6.36
CA GLY A 171 3.67 -0.37 7.80
C GLY A 171 3.95 1.04 8.36
N GLY A 172 3.40 2.08 7.73
CA GLY A 172 3.61 3.47 8.15
C GLY A 172 2.87 3.88 9.43
N THR A 173 1.77 3.22 9.79
CA THR A 173 0.93 3.58 10.95
C THR A 173 1.70 3.44 12.26
N GLY A 174 1.73 4.53 13.05
CA GLY A 174 2.41 4.54 14.36
C GLY A 174 3.89 4.90 14.31
N LEU A 175 4.46 5.14 13.14
CA LEU A 175 5.78 5.75 13.04
C LEU A 175 5.72 7.23 13.44
N LYS A 176 6.79 7.71 14.08
CA LYS A 176 6.90 9.14 14.42
C LYS A 176 7.08 9.99 13.17
N PRO A 177 6.58 11.24 13.13
CA PRO A 177 6.68 12.11 11.96
C PRO A 177 8.11 12.32 11.45
N ASP A 178 9.10 12.40 12.33
CA ASP A 178 10.52 12.53 11.98
C ASP A 178 11.06 11.27 11.30
N VAL A 179 10.60 10.09 11.71
CA VAL A 179 10.93 8.80 11.08
C VAL A 179 10.33 8.73 9.68
N VAL A 180 9.05 9.10 9.51
CA VAL A 180 8.39 9.15 8.19
C VAL A 180 9.14 10.09 7.24
N LYS A 181 9.46 11.31 7.69
CA LYS A 181 10.24 12.27 6.89
C LYS A 181 11.63 11.74 6.52
N LYS A 182 12.29 11.02 7.42
CA LYS A 182 13.59 10.39 7.13
C LYS A 182 13.47 9.30 6.07
N LEU A 183 12.43 8.46 6.12
CA LEU A 183 12.18 7.43 5.11
C LEU A 183 11.94 8.05 3.72
N ILE A 184 11.20 9.16 3.65
CA ILE A 184 10.99 9.91 2.40
C ILE A 184 12.32 10.47 1.88
N ALA A 185 13.12 11.10 2.74
CA ALA A 185 14.41 11.66 2.35
C ALA A 185 15.40 10.60 1.83
N LEU A 186 15.24 9.35 2.24
CA LEU A 186 16.04 8.21 1.79
C LEU A 186 15.47 7.51 0.55
N GLY A 187 14.39 8.03 -0.06
CA GLY A 187 13.86 7.53 -1.32
C GLY A 187 12.46 6.91 -1.25
N GLY A 188 11.84 6.82 -0.07
CA GLY A 188 10.45 6.37 0.06
C GLY A 188 9.51 7.32 -0.69
N SER A 189 8.76 6.81 -1.67
CA SER A 189 7.93 7.60 -2.58
C SER A 189 6.44 7.34 -2.39
N LYS A 190 6.06 6.14 -1.95
CA LYS A 190 4.68 5.72 -1.64
C LYS A 190 4.64 5.19 -0.21
N PHE A 191 3.60 5.57 0.54
CA PHE A 191 3.32 5.06 1.88
C PHE A 191 1.92 4.45 1.91
N ASN A 192 1.81 3.21 2.38
CA ASN A 192 0.51 2.58 2.62
C ASN A 192 0.02 2.91 4.03
N VAL A 193 -1.17 3.50 4.10
CA VAL A 193 -1.83 3.90 5.36
C VAL A 193 -3.18 3.21 5.44
N SER A 194 -3.30 2.21 6.28
CA SER A 194 -4.52 1.39 6.45
C SER A 194 -5.01 1.42 7.90
N THR A 195 -4.21 0.94 8.84
CA THR A 195 -4.59 0.76 10.25
C THR A 195 -5.09 2.03 10.91
N ASP A 196 -4.45 3.18 10.66
CA ASP A 196 -4.86 4.47 11.24
C ASP A 196 -6.25 4.91 10.74
N LEU A 197 -6.57 4.63 9.47
CA LEU A 197 -7.89 4.91 8.91
C LEU A 197 -8.95 3.94 9.44
N LYS A 198 -8.62 2.64 9.57
CA LYS A 198 -9.50 1.62 10.16
C LYS A 198 -9.84 1.98 11.63
N HIS A 199 -8.86 2.38 12.43
CA HIS A 199 -9.10 2.86 13.81
C HIS A 199 -9.99 4.10 13.80
N THR A 200 -9.68 5.10 12.98
CA THR A 200 -10.51 6.31 12.88
C THR A 200 -11.98 5.99 12.56
N LEU A 201 -12.23 5.04 11.64
CA LEU A 201 -13.58 4.60 11.29
C LEU A 201 -14.29 3.97 12.50
N ILE A 202 -13.65 2.98 13.12
CA ILE A 202 -14.27 2.20 14.21
C ILE A 202 -14.49 3.09 15.45
N ASP A 203 -13.48 3.85 15.86
CA ASP A 203 -13.55 4.70 17.04
C ASP A 203 -14.61 5.80 16.87
N THR A 204 -14.64 6.48 15.70
CA THR A 204 -15.67 7.48 15.40
C THR A 204 -17.06 6.88 15.38
N THR A 205 -17.22 5.68 14.83
CA THR A 205 -18.52 4.96 14.83
C THR A 205 -18.97 4.66 16.24
N TYR A 206 -18.08 4.11 17.07
CA TYR A 206 -18.36 3.78 18.46
C TYR A 206 -18.75 5.02 19.28
N ASP A 207 -17.96 6.09 19.17
CA ASP A 207 -18.19 7.34 19.89
C ASP A 207 -19.52 7.98 19.48
N TYR A 208 -19.80 8.01 18.16
CA TYR A 208 -21.06 8.55 17.65
C TYR A 208 -22.26 7.78 18.18
N ILE A 209 -22.27 6.45 18.11
CA ILE A 209 -23.36 5.60 18.59
C ILE A 209 -23.52 5.76 20.12
N SER A 210 -22.41 5.81 20.85
CA SER A 210 -22.42 5.96 22.30
C SER A 210 -23.06 7.29 22.75
N ALA A 211 -22.76 8.37 22.01
CA ALA A 211 -23.29 9.70 22.32
C ALA A 211 -24.73 9.95 21.81
N ASN A 212 -25.21 9.13 20.86
CA ASN A 212 -26.48 9.34 20.16
C ASN A 212 -27.34 8.06 20.15
N ARG A 213 -27.64 7.52 21.34
CA ARG A 213 -28.32 6.21 21.49
C ARG A 213 -29.70 6.13 20.83
N ASP A 214 -30.42 7.23 20.70
CA ASP A 214 -31.74 7.32 20.09
C ASP A 214 -31.69 7.64 18.58
N GLN A 215 -30.50 7.73 18.00
CA GLN A 215 -30.31 8.01 16.59
C GLN A 215 -30.16 6.71 15.78
N TYR A 216 -31.18 6.39 14.95
CA TYR A 216 -31.24 5.17 14.15
C TYR A 216 -31.01 5.41 12.64
N ASN A 217 -30.63 6.63 12.23
CA ASN A 217 -30.29 6.91 10.84
C ASN A 217 -28.79 6.62 10.58
N PRO A 218 -28.42 5.53 9.85
CA PRO A 218 -27.02 5.17 9.60
C PRO A 218 -26.27 6.24 8.80
N GLY A 219 -26.95 6.97 7.91
CA GLY A 219 -26.30 8.03 7.13
C GLY A 219 -25.71 9.16 7.98
N LYS A 220 -26.18 9.37 9.22
CA LYS A 220 -25.55 10.32 10.13
C LYS A 220 -24.23 9.81 10.71
N ILE A 221 -24.10 8.51 10.90
CA ILE A 221 -22.84 7.86 11.27
C ILE A 221 -21.86 8.01 10.12
N ASP A 222 -22.32 7.72 8.89
CA ASP A 222 -21.47 7.81 7.69
C ASP A 222 -20.92 9.23 7.48
N VAL A 223 -21.71 10.27 7.74
CA VAL A 223 -21.25 11.66 7.69
C VAL A 223 -20.17 11.94 8.73
N ALA A 224 -20.36 11.51 9.98
CA ALA A 224 -19.37 11.71 11.04
C ALA A 224 -18.05 10.99 10.73
N VAL A 225 -18.14 9.73 10.29
CA VAL A 225 -16.98 8.91 9.90
C VAL A 225 -16.26 9.53 8.71
N LYS A 226 -16.99 9.98 7.68
CA LYS A 226 -16.42 10.64 6.50
C LYS A 226 -15.59 11.85 6.88
N GLU A 227 -16.10 12.73 7.73
CA GLU A 227 -15.34 13.93 8.15
C GLU A 227 -14.10 13.55 8.98
N ALA A 228 -14.20 12.59 9.89
CA ALA A 228 -13.06 12.12 10.67
C ALA A 228 -11.96 11.51 9.80
N ILE A 229 -12.33 10.64 8.84
CA ILE A 229 -11.39 10.04 7.88
C ILE A 229 -10.76 11.13 6.99
N LYS A 230 -11.53 12.10 6.52
CA LYS A 230 -11.02 13.21 5.71
C LYS A 230 -9.93 14.00 6.44
N GLU A 231 -10.14 14.34 7.72
CA GLU A 231 -9.12 15.03 8.52
C GLU A 231 -7.87 14.14 8.73
N LYS A 232 -8.05 12.84 8.94
CA LYS A 232 -6.95 11.90 9.05
C LYS A 232 -6.15 11.78 7.74
N ILE A 233 -6.82 11.75 6.59
CA ILE A 233 -6.17 11.72 5.27
C ILE A 233 -5.40 13.03 5.02
N LYS A 234 -5.96 14.19 5.35
CA LYS A 234 -5.25 15.48 5.25
C LYS A 234 -3.96 15.48 6.06
N TYR A 235 -4.03 15.01 7.32
CA TYR A 235 -2.84 14.88 8.16
C TYR A 235 -1.74 14.06 7.47
N TRP A 236 -2.10 12.90 6.88
CA TRP A 236 -1.14 12.07 6.17
C TRP A 236 -0.60 12.73 4.90
N ILE A 237 -1.45 13.38 4.11
CA ILE A 237 -1.04 14.13 2.92
C ILE A 237 -0.01 15.22 3.27
N GLU A 238 -0.24 15.96 4.35
CA GLU A 238 0.67 16.99 4.85
C GLU A 238 1.97 16.39 5.36
N LEU A 239 1.90 15.34 6.19
CA LEU A 239 3.06 14.65 6.75
C LEU A 239 3.96 14.08 5.66
N LEU A 240 3.36 13.48 4.62
CA LEU A 240 4.06 12.91 3.46
C LEU A 240 4.58 13.97 2.48
N GLY A 241 4.21 15.24 2.66
CA GLY A 241 4.63 16.34 1.81
C GLY A 241 3.99 16.33 0.41
N SER A 242 2.82 15.68 0.25
CA SER A 242 2.10 15.58 -1.03
C SER A 242 1.12 16.72 -1.25
N ALA A 243 0.83 17.54 -0.25
CA ALA A 243 -0.10 18.67 -0.37
C ALA A 243 0.32 19.63 -1.48
N GLY A 244 -0.61 19.95 -2.38
CA GLY A 244 -0.41 20.89 -3.49
C GLY A 244 0.51 20.38 -4.60
N LYS A 245 0.73 19.06 -4.70
CA LYS A 245 1.62 18.45 -5.73
C LYS A 245 0.87 17.62 -6.79
N ALA A 246 -0.45 17.59 -6.74
CA ALA A 246 -1.28 16.90 -7.73
C ALA A 246 -2.04 17.90 -8.59
#